data_bf0a38cac6c01d5aabf186802a7fd44a
#
_entry.id   bf0a38cac6c01d5aabf186802a7fd44a
#
_cell.length_a   1.000
_cell.length_b   1.000
_cell.length_c   1.000
_cell.angle_alpha   90.00
_cell.angle_beta   90.00
_cell.angle_gamma   90.00
#
_symmetry.space_group_name_H-M   'P 1'
#
loop_
_entity.id
_entity.type
_entity.pdbx_description
1 polymer ?
#
loop_
_entity_poly.entity_id
_entity_poly.type
_entity_poly.pdbx_seq_one_letter_code
_entity_poly.pdbx_strand_id
1 'polypeptide(L)'
;MKKSIINACILGLGLLSMTACSDPMDEITSLIVGRNFSPVNFDTKDITKESASFQWAAVSGATSYELQLFADKDLDFSGEPTFVFKNISKDDIPYAVSGLMYDTQYSARVMAIDDNDATRNSKWSEISFRTNAQQIFKSVSNSDIADRSVVMNWPAGEEVTTIYAVASETGDTVTTKTLTEAEIAAGKALVDGLQPETKYDVYLYNGSKKRGTMTFKTIADLNGAIVVRPGDDFASLIKNAEEGSVFALMPGTFKIMSEDETGTSAVAISKSIEIKGIYPTAAPVIQGRFEINDGASVSIDNVVLDGSANVSADQAFNFKTADATYANVIIKNSEIKNFGKGVFYVNVACTINEITFKNCLIHDIECDGGDMFDCRKGRIDNFNLLESTIYNSAASRDFIRMDDASALGGAPVITVNNCTIDGASNKGKRLLYVRYVGNVINWTNNIVSNTGAVWSNQSKTGVPTFQNNVYFNCAKLNVADVEGKTNMFADEAGKEVNPEYKDAAKGDFTIGNESVKKLGVGDPRW
;
A
#
# COMPACT_ATOMS: atom_id res chain seq x y z
N MET A 1 16.83 51.95 -30.01
CA MET A 1 17.31 53.31 -30.32
C MET A 1 18.82 53.30 -30.11
N LYS A 2 19.55 53.38 -31.21
CA LYS A 2 20.54 54.39 -31.60
C LYS A 2 21.75 54.50 -30.66
N LYS A 3 23.00 54.47 -31.03
CA LYS A 3 23.81 54.53 -32.28
C LYS A 3 25.26 54.43 -31.76
N SER A 4 26.20 53.62 -32.26
CA SER A 4 27.10 53.88 -33.39
C SER A 4 27.90 55.19 -33.30
N ILE A 5 29.24 55.10 -33.44
CA ILE A 5 30.21 56.00 -34.13
C ILE A 5 31.64 55.51 -33.72
N ILE A 6 32.50 54.85 -34.47
CA ILE A 6 33.26 55.19 -35.68
C ILE A 6 34.12 56.48 -35.50
N ASN A 7 35.44 56.29 -35.59
CA ASN A 7 36.42 56.92 -36.44
C ASN A 7 37.85 56.76 -35.87
N ALA A 8 38.79 56.15 -36.50
CA ALA A 8 39.47 56.42 -37.79
C ALA A 8 40.69 57.30 -37.67
N CYS A 9 41.81 56.76 -38.13
CA CYS A 9 42.97 57.33 -38.79
C CYS A 9 43.85 58.41 -38.13
N ILE A 10 45.17 58.18 -38.12
CA ILE A 10 46.09 58.93 -39.01
C ILE A 10 47.43 58.23 -39.13
N LEU A 11 47.89 58.08 -40.38
CA LEU A 11 49.19 57.65 -40.84
C LEU A 11 50.30 58.66 -40.39
N GLY A 12 51.52 58.11 -40.09
CA GLY A 12 52.76 58.86 -40.03
C GLY A 12 53.91 57.98 -40.54
N LEU A 13 54.23 58.17 -41.81
CA LEU A 13 55.48 57.65 -42.43
C LEU A 13 56.70 58.30 -41.79
N GLY A 14 57.66 57.42 -41.38
CA GLY A 14 59.02 57.81 -41.05
C GLY A 14 60.00 56.71 -41.49
N LEU A 15 60.52 56.83 -42.71
CA LEU A 15 61.71 56.09 -43.14
C LEU A 15 62.90 56.52 -42.30
N LEU A 16 63.65 55.57 -41.71
CA LEU A 16 65.11 55.73 -41.53
C LEU A 16 65.76 54.35 -41.28
N SER A 17 66.63 54.00 -42.26
CA SER A 17 67.87 53.27 -42.20
C SER A 17 67.92 51.84 -41.57
N MET A 18 68.13 50.95 -42.50
CA MET A 18 68.66 49.59 -42.23
C MET A 18 70.02 49.66 -41.56
N THR A 19 70.15 49.03 -40.39
CA THR A 19 71.36 48.38 -39.97
C THR A 19 71.01 46.92 -39.77
N ALA A 20 71.50 46.07 -40.69
CA ALA A 20 71.43 44.63 -40.52
C ALA A 20 72.34 44.23 -39.35
N CYS A 21 71.78 43.89 -38.24
CA CYS A 21 72.36 42.99 -37.27
C CYS A 21 71.81 41.59 -37.66
N SER A 22 72.60 40.79 -38.19
CA SER A 22 72.40 39.33 -38.28
C SER A 22 72.61 38.77 -36.89
N ASP A 23 71.52 38.70 -36.07
CA ASP A 23 71.48 37.71 -35.01
C ASP A 23 71.17 36.39 -35.66
N PRO A 24 72.01 35.35 -35.45
CA PRO A 24 71.62 34.03 -35.80
C PRO A 24 70.47 33.67 -34.91
N MET A 25 69.27 33.60 -35.45
CA MET A 25 68.20 32.82 -34.82
C MET A 25 68.72 31.40 -34.75
N ASP A 26 69.29 31.04 -33.62
CA ASP A 26 69.41 29.64 -33.25
C ASP A 26 67.99 29.09 -33.27
N GLU A 27 67.64 28.38 -34.33
CA GLU A 27 66.46 27.54 -34.32
C GLU A 27 66.64 26.60 -33.14
N ILE A 28 65.79 26.80 -32.10
CA ILE A 28 65.71 25.81 -31.00
C ILE A 28 65.14 24.53 -31.59
N THR A 29 66.02 23.72 -32.18
CA THR A 29 65.68 22.47 -32.81
C THR A 29 65.40 21.33 -31.82
N SER A 30 65.71 21.55 -30.52
CA SER A 30 65.33 20.67 -29.43
C SER A 30 65.19 21.39 -28.10
N LEU A 31 64.07 21.26 -27.46
CA LEU A 31 63.89 21.71 -26.09
C LEU A 31 64.47 20.64 -25.16
N ILE A 32 65.67 20.89 -24.62
CA ILE A 32 66.28 20.01 -23.61
C ILE A 32 65.58 20.32 -22.29
N VAL A 33 64.51 19.58 -22.00
CA VAL A 33 63.77 19.69 -20.74
C VAL A 33 64.51 18.84 -19.70
N GLY A 34 64.96 19.45 -18.61
CA GLY A 34 65.70 18.75 -17.53
C GLY A 34 64.88 17.70 -16.75
N ARG A 35 63.59 17.61 -17.03
CA ARG A 35 62.66 16.62 -16.48
C ARG A 35 61.50 16.36 -17.42
N ASN A 36 60.73 15.29 -17.21
CA ASN A 36 59.52 14.96 -17.94
C ASN A 36 58.42 16.03 -17.68
N PHE A 37 57.60 16.27 -18.65
CA PHE A 37 56.38 17.08 -18.50
C PHE A 37 55.39 16.38 -17.54
N SER A 38 54.63 17.13 -16.76
CA SER A 38 53.53 16.58 -15.98
C SER A 38 52.45 16.02 -16.90
N PRO A 39 51.84 14.88 -16.59
CA PRO A 39 50.72 14.33 -17.33
C PRO A 39 49.60 15.36 -17.50
N VAL A 40 49.17 15.65 -18.70
CA VAL A 40 48.05 16.57 -19.00
C VAL A 40 46.79 15.77 -19.26
N ASN A 41 45.63 16.45 -19.22
CA ASN A 41 44.31 15.84 -19.35
C ASN A 41 44.07 14.74 -18.29
N PHE A 42 44.63 14.95 -17.08
CA PHE A 42 44.39 14.06 -15.97
C PHE A 42 42.98 14.26 -15.47
N ASP A 43 42.15 13.22 -15.57
CA ASP A 43 40.72 13.25 -15.21
C ASP A 43 40.25 11.85 -14.83
N THR A 44 39.10 11.80 -14.14
CA THR A 44 38.39 10.54 -13.87
C THR A 44 37.43 10.23 -15.02
N LYS A 45 37.34 8.94 -15.35
CA LYS A 45 36.35 8.37 -16.28
C LYS A 45 35.40 7.48 -15.48
N ASP A 46 34.62 6.87 -15.49
CA ASP A 46 33.77 5.83 -14.86
C ASP A 46 33.91 5.78 -13.34
N ILE A 47 33.31 6.74 -12.65
CA ILE A 47 33.22 6.72 -11.18
C ILE A 47 32.04 5.85 -10.75
N THR A 48 32.31 4.87 -9.89
CA THR A 48 31.28 4.06 -9.22
C THR A 48 31.27 4.31 -7.70
N LYS A 49 30.54 3.48 -6.96
CA LYS A 49 30.58 3.53 -5.49
C LYS A 49 31.90 3.04 -4.88
N GLU A 50 32.63 2.17 -5.58
CA GLU A 50 33.83 1.48 -5.05
C GLU A 50 34.99 1.46 -6.04
N SER A 51 34.88 2.15 -7.19
CA SER A 51 35.94 2.22 -8.20
C SER A 51 35.93 3.53 -8.98
N ALA A 52 37.06 3.86 -9.58
CA ALA A 52 37.19 4.93 -10.54
C ALA A 52 38.26 4.56 -11.59
N SER A 53 38.10 5.02 -12.83
CA SER A 53 39.14 4.93 -13.86
C SER A 53 39.79 6.29 -14.04
N PHE A 54 41.10 6.33 -14.18
CA PHE A 54 41.90 7.53 -14.36
C PHE A 54 42.53 7.57 -15.75
N GLN A 55 42.40 8.69 -16.41
CA GLN A 55 43.00 8.90 -17.72
C GLN A 55 43.93 10.13 -17.71
N TRP A 56 44.98 10.05 -18.49
CA TRP A 56 45.90 11.17 -18.79
C TRP A 56 46.56 10.95 -20.13
N ALA A 57 47.13 12.02 -20.69
CA ALA A 57 47.90 11.92 -21.90
C ALA A 57 49.29 11.31 -21.60
N ALA A 58 49.71 10.33 -22.42
CA ALA A 58 51.03 9.73 -22.31
C ALA A 58 52.12 10.78 -22.50
N VAL A 59 53.14 10.76 -21.63
CA VAL A 59 54.27 11.70 -21.64
C VAL A 59 55.43 11.10 -22.39
N SER A 60 55.96 11.82 -23.38
CA SER A 60 57.17 11.41 -24.10
C SER A 60 58.36 11.41 -23.14
N GLY A 61 59.09 10.29 -23.10
CA GLY A 61 60.26 10.09 -22.20
C GLY A 61 59.92 9.50 -20.82
N ALA A 62 58.63 9.35 -20.47
CA ALA A 62 58.26 8.60 -19.29
C ALA A 62 58.37 7.08 -19.56
N THR A 63 58.92 6.36 -18.60
CA THR A 63 59.02 4.90 -18.60
C THR A 63 57.80 4.26 -17.93
N SER A 64 57.29 4.93 -16.89
CA SER A 64 56.11 4.51 -16.12
C SER A 64 55.41 5.72 -15.46
N TYR A 65 54.33 5.44 -14.72
CA TYR A 65 53.62 6.46 -13.94
C TYR A 65 53.40 5.97 -12.51
N GLU A 66 53.36 6.94 -11.58
CA GLU A 66 52.90 6.72 -10.20
C GLU A 66 51.60 7.49 -9.98
N LEU A 67 50.53 6.79 -9.51
CA LEU A 67 49.23 7.35 -9.14
C LEU A 67 49.07 7.20 -7.63
N GLN A 68 48.71 8.29 -6.96
CA GLN A 68 48.42 8.30 -5.50
C GLN A 68 47.03 8.85 -5.26
N LEU A 69 46.27 8.20 -4.36
CA LEU A 69 44.95 8.64 -3.92
C LEU A 69 44.96 8.91 -2.43
N PHE A 70 44.33 9.99 -2.02
CA PHE A 70 44.14 10.41 -0.63
C PHE A 70 42.64 10.51 -0.36
N ALA A 71 42.16 9.83 0.69
CA ALA A 71 40.77 9.98 1.17
C ALA A 71 40.73 11.21 2.10
N ASP A 72 40.67 12.39 1.51
CA ASP A 72 40.86 13.67 2.22
C ASP A 72 39.81 14.73 1.75
N LYS A 73 40.04 15.96 2.20
CA LYS A 73 39.38 17.14 1.67
C LYS A 73 39.93 17.45 0.28
N ASP A 74 39.20 18.27 -0.45
CA ASP A 74 39.51 18.63 -1.82
C ASP A 74 40.95 19.17 -1.98
N LEU A 75 41.79 18.42 -2.74
CA LEU A 75 43.20 18.71 -3.05
C LEU A 75 44.11 19.01 -1.84
N ASP A 76 43.83 18.41 -0.68
CA ASP A 76 44.60 18.63 0.54
C ASP A 76 45.94 17.89 0.53
N PHE A 77 45.98 16.63 0.00
CA PHE A 77 47.16 15.75 -0.06
C PHE A 77 47.91 15.63 1.24
N SER A 78 47.28 15.87 2.37
CA SER A 78 47.90 15.78 3.70
C SER A 78 48.01 14.33 4.18
N GLY A 79 49.06 14.01 4.93
CA GLY A 79 49.32 12.68 5.46
C GLY A 79 49.82 11.67 4.45
N GLU A 80 49.64 10.39 4.73
CA GLU A 80 50.04 9.30 3.86
C GLU A 80 48.90 9.02 2.83
N PRO A 81 49.23 8.70 1.57
CA PRO A 81 48.24 8.34 0.58
C PRO A 81 47.50 7.07 1.00
N THR A 82 46.19 7.06 0.79
CA THR A 82 45.35 5.88 1.06
C THR A 82 45.69 4.73 0.09
N PHE A 83 46.01 5.07 -1.16
CA PHE A 83 46.43 4.11 -2.18
C PHE A 83 47.64 4.67 -2.93
N VAL A 84 48.60 3.79 -3.27
CA VAL A 84 49.76 4.09 -4.13
C VAL A 84 49.88 3.01 -5.16
N PHE A 85 49.84 3.42 -6.46
CA PHE A 85 50.01 2.56 -7.62
C PHE A 85 51.27 3.00 -8.35
N LYS A 86 52.23 2.09 -8.52
CA LYS A 86 53.52 2.33 -9.19
C LYS A 86 53.65 1.50 -10.42
N ASN A 87 54.60 1.86 -11.26
CA ASN A 87 54.96 1.14 -12.51
C ASN A 87 53.76 0.98 -13.47
N ILE A 88 52.87 1.98 -13.52
CA ILE A 88 51.73 1.99 -14.44
C ILE A 88 52.28 2.23 -15.86
N SER A 89 52.00 1.33 -16.79
CA SER A 89 52.36 1.47 -18.18
C SER A 89 51.45 2.47 -18.91
N LYS A 90 51.95 3.13 -19.94
CA LYS A 90 51.10 3.92 -20.84
C LYS A 90 49.99 3.12 -21.49
N ASP A 91 50.18 1.80 -21.62
CA ASP A 91 49.21 0.90 -22.24
C ASP A 91 48.10 0.47 -21.25
N ASP A 92 48.26 0.77 -19.97
CA ASP A 92 47.26 0.54 -18.91
C ASP A 92 46.28 1.73 -18.76
N ILE A 93 46.48 2.81 -19.51
CA ILE A 93 45.64 4.03 -19.46
C ILE A 93 44.43 3.87 -20.39
N PRO A 94 43.15 4.03 -19.90
CA PRO A 94 42.74 4.48 -18.55
C PRO A 94 42.99 3.44 -17.45
N TYR A 95 43.61 3.86 -16.36
CA TYR A 95 43.96 2.99 -15.23
C TYR A 95 42.81 2.84 -14.27
N ALA A 96 42.32 1.61 -14.07
CA ALA A 96 41.19 1.32 -13.18
C ALA A 96 41.64 1.02 -11.75
N VAL A 97 41.02 1.68 -10.79
CA VAL A 97 41.21 1.48 -9.35
C VAL A 97 39.93 0.98 -8.73
N SER A 98 40.02 -0.06 -7.90
CA SER A 98 38.92 -0.63 -7.13
C SER A 98 39.23 -0.64 -5.62
N GLY A 99 38.21 -0.96 -4.79
CA GLY A 99 38.35 -0.97 -3.33
C GLY A 99 38.25 0.42 -2.71
N LEU A 100 37.74 1.40 -3.43
CA LEU A 100 37.45 2.72 -2.90
C LEU A 100 36.24 2.66 -1.94
N MET A 101 36.18 3.58 -0.99
CA MET A 101 35.02 3.72 -0.11
C MET A 101 33.93 4.54 -0.81
N TYR A 102 32.67 4.14 -0.65
CA TYR A 102 31.51 4.86 -1.20
C TYR A 102 31.36 6.26 -0.55
N ASP A 103 30.70 7.15 -1.26
CA ASP A 103 30.40 8.53 -0.84
C ASP A 103 31.59 9.22 -0.17
N THR A 104 32.79 9.03 -0.73
CA THR A 104 34.04 9.51 -0.19
C THR A 104 34.71 10.48 -1.15
N GLN A 105 35.13 11.65 -0.63
CA GLN A 105 35.97 12.58 -1.34
C GLN A 105 37.39 12.04 -1.41
N TYR A 106 37.98 12.07 -2.60
CA TYR A 106 39.36 11.70 -2.85
C TYR A 106 40.06 12.83 -3.59
N SER A 107 41.31 13.06 -3.23
CA SER A 107 42.28 13.75 -4.07
C SER A 107 43.17 12.71 -4.76
N ALA A 108 43.41 12.88 -6.04
CA ALA A 108 44.29 12.01 -6.81
C ALA A 108 45.38 12.83 -7.47
N ARG A 109 46.59 12.28 -7.51
CA ARG A 109 47.71 12.88 -8.24
C ARG A 109 48.48 11.83 -9.01
N VAL A 110 48.97 12.22 -10.21
CA VAL A 110 49.74 11.37 -11.07
C VAL A 110 51.06 12.04 -11.47
N MET A 111 52.12 11.26 -11.54
CA MET A 111 53.46 11.72 -11.90
C MET A 111 54.03 10.78 -13.00
N ALA A 112 54.69 11.36 -13.98
CA ALA A 112 55.47 10.61 -15.00
C ALA A 112 56.84 10.29 -14.40
N ILE A 113 57.27 9.04 -14.47
CA ILE A 113 58.49 8.48 -13.89
C ILE A 113 59.49 8.19 -15.03
N ASP A 114 60.76 8.46 -14.78
CA ASP A 114 61.89 7.94 -15.52
C ASP A 114 62.66 6.96 -14.63
N ASP A 115 62.50 5.67 -14.87
CA ASP A 115 63.10 4.61 -14.05
C ASP A 115 64.64 4.58 -14.16
N ASN A 116 65.21 5.25 -15.19
CA ASN A 116 66.67 5.34 -15.36
C ASN A 116 67.27 6.54 -14.62
N ASP A 117 66.50 7.61 -14.42
CA ASP A 117 66.97 8.83 -13.78
C ASP A 117 65.80 9.54 -13.03
N ALA A 118 65.69 9.32 -11.74
CA ALA A 118 64.62 9.88 -10.91
C ALA A 118 64.63 11.44 -10.88
N THR A 119 65.74 12.10 -11.23
CA THR A 119 65.79 13.58 -11.31
C THR A 119 64.95 14.09 -12.46
N ARG A 120 64.62 13.24 -13.43
CA ARG A 120 63.78 13.53 -14.60
C ARG A 120 62.31 13.27 -14.36
N ASN A 121 61.89 12.82 -13.18
CA ASN A 121 60.46 12.67 -12.85
C ASN A 121 59.75 14.01 -13.01
N SER A 122 58.45 13.96 -13.46
CA SER A 122 57.66 15.14 -13.62
C SER A 122 57.22 15.77 -12.28
N LYS A 123 56.56 16.92 -12.33
CA LYS A 123 55.70 17.34 -11.20
C LYS A 123 54.41 16.53 -11.24
N TRP A 124 53.66 16.55 -10.11
CA TRP A 124 52.34 15.99 -10.00
C TRP A 124 51.34 16.75 -10.86
N SER A 125 50.41 16.03 -11.45
CA SER A 125 49.13 16.56 -11.93
C SER A 125 48.06 16.07 -10.97
N GLU A 126 47.08 16.91 -10.65
CA GLU A 126 46.19 16.74 -9.51
C GLU A 126 44.73 16.93 -9.93
N ILE A 127 43.85 16.11 -9.37
CA ILE A 127 42.40 16.23 -9.48
C ILE A 127 41.74 15.83 -8.18
N SER A 128 40.49 16.23 -8.00
CA SER A 128 39.64 15.69 -6.97
C SER A 128 38.38 15.04 -7.56
N PHE A 129 37.86 14.05 -6.87
CA PHE A 129 36.64 13.37 -7.28
C PHE A 129 35.94 12.79 -6.05
N ARG A 130 34.65 12.45 -6.21
CA ARG A 130 33.89 11.79 -5.16
C ARG A 130 33.30 10.50 -5.72
N THR A 131 33.47 9.40 -4.99
CA THR A 131 32.79 8.14 -5.29
C THR A 131 31.29 8.27 -5.10
N ASN A 132 30.53 7.51 -5.89
CA ASN A 132 29.07 7.52 -5.79
C ASN A 132 28.59 6.98 -4.43
N ALA A 133 27.46 7.52 -3.95
CA ALA A 133 26.79 6.99 -2.78
C ALA A 133 26.24 5.59 -3.05
N GLN A 134 26.10 4.79 -2.01
CA GLN A 134 25.39 3.52 -2.10
C GLN A 134 23.87 3.75 -2.19
N GLN A 135 23.18 2.75 -2.70
CA GLN A 135 21.72 2.69 -2.69
C GLN A 135 21.29 1.32 -2.16
N ILE A 136 21.03 1.25 -0.85
CA ILE A 136 20.63 0.02 -0.18
C ILE A 136 19.15 0.03 0.26
N PHE A 137 18.43 1.15 0.13
CA PHE A 137 16.99 1.14 0.37
C PHE A 137 16.28 0.20 -0.59
N LYS A 138 15.38 -0.61 -0.05
CA LYS A 138 14.40 -1.34 -0.85
C LYS A 138 13.28 -0.38 -1.26
N SER A 139 12.60 -0.69 -2.35
CA SER A 139 11.45 0.11 -2.82
C SER A 139 10.37 0.19 -1.74
N VAL A 140 9.77 1.37 -1.60
CA VAL A 140 8.63 1.62 -0.71
C VAL A 140 7.35 1.26 -1.46
N SER A 141 6.49 0.47 -0.82
CA SER A 141 5.17 0.10 -1.33
C SER A 141 4.06 0.90 -0.66
N ASN A 142 2.84 0.79 -1.18
CA ASN A 142 1.67 1.42 -0.54
C ASN A 142 1.47 0.92 0.90
N SER A 143 1.82 -0.35 1.18
CA SER A 143 1.73 -0.90 2.55
C SER A 143 2.72 -0.29 3.55
N ASP A 144 3.68 0.47 3.07
CA ASP A 144 4.69 1.11 3.92
C ASP A 144 4.33 2.57 4.25
N ILE A 145 3.48 3.23 3.42
CA ILE A 145 3.21 4.67 3.48
C ILE A 145 1.87 4.95 4.18
N ALA A 146 1.89 5.76 5.22
CA ALA A 146 0.70 6.34 5.85
C ALA A 146 0.66 7.88 5.63
N ASP A 147 -0.25 8.56 6.30
CA ASP A 147 -0.38 10.02 6.22
C ASP A 147 0.76 10.76 6.93
N ARG A 148 1.25 10.23 8.06
CA ARG A 148 2.26 10.87 8.92
C ARG A 148 3.47 10.00 9.19
N SER A 149 3.62 8.88 8.49
CA SER A 149 4.72 7.95 8.71
C SER A 149 4.95 7.04 7.50
N VAL A 150 6.18 6.50 7.42
CA VAL A 150 6.58 5.52 6.42
C VAL A 150 7.46 4.44 7.06
N VAL A 151 7.35 3.22 6.58
CA VAL A 151 8.30 2.15 6.92
C VAL A 151 9.39 2.12 5.87
N MET A 152 10.64 2.33 6.29
CA MET A 152 11.81 2.24 5.44
C MET A 152 12.47 0.89 5.62
N ASN A 153 12.86 0.24 4.51
CA ASN A 153 13.44 -1.10 4.50
C ASN A 153 14.79 -1.11 3.76
N TRP A 154 15.75 -1.88 4.28
CA TRP A 154 17.07 -2.15 3.70
C TRP A 154 17.50 -3.60 4.00
N PRO A 155 18.64 -4.11 3.50
CA PRO A 155 19.15 -5.42 3.91
C PRO A 155 19.48 -5.46 5.41
N ALA A 156 19.06 -6.52 6.08
CA ALA A 156 19.29 -6.69 7.53
C ALA A 156 20.78 -6.72 7.88
N GLY A 157 21.15 -6.12 9.01
CA GLY A 157 22.52 -6.12 9.54
C GLY A 157 23.49 -5.18 8.83
N GLU A 158 23.02 -4.36 7.87
CA GLU A 158 23.87 -3.34 7.25
C GLU A 158 24.22 -2.23 8.23
N GLU A 159 25.47 -1.76 8.19
CA GLU A 159 25.94 -0.66 9.02
C GLU A 159 25.26 0.66 8.62
N VAL A 160 24.28 1.08 9.39
CA VAL A 160 23.53 2.33 9.20
C VAL A 160 23.30 2.99 10.57
N THR A 161 23.14 4.31 10.59
CA THR A 161 23.00 5.06 11.86
C THR A 161 21.77 5.95 11.89
N THR A 162 21.42 6.57 10.77
CA THR A 162 20.44 7.67 10.78
C THR A 162 19.64 7.71 9.49
N ILE A 163 18.34 8.02 9.62
CA ILE A 163 17.47 8.37 8.51
C ILE A 163 17.05 9.83 8.64
N TYR A 164 17.17 10.60 7.57
CA TYR A 164 16.63 11.95 7.44
C TYR A 164 15.47 11.96 6.48
N ALA A 165 14.34 12.55 6.85
CA ALA A 165 13.24 12.83 5.94
C ALA A 165 13.19 14.34 5.67
N VAL A 166 13.31 14.71 4.41
CA VAL A 166 13.39 16.07 3.92
C VAL A 166 12.17 16.35 3.05
N ALA A 167 11.44 17.42 3.31
CA ALA A 167 10.34 17.84 2.44
C ALA A 167 10.90 18.28 1.08
N SER A 168 10.51 17.60 0.00
CA SER A 168 11.11 17.81 -1.33
C SER A 168 10.91 19.23 -1.89
N GLU A 169 9.82 19.91 -1.49
CA GLU A 169 9.51 21.26 -1.99
C GLU A 169 10.32 22.35 -1.31
N THR A 170 10.56 22.22 0.00
CA THR A 170 11.25 23.26 0.78
C THR A 170 12.72 22.95 1.03
N GLY A 171 13.11 21.69 0.96
CA GLY A 171 14.45 21.21 1.32
C GLY A 171 14.67 21.12 2.84
N ASP A 172 13.62 21.33 3.66
CA ASP A 172 13.72 21.30 5.11
C ASP A 172 13.73 19.85 5.62
N THR A 173 14.64 19.56 6.55
CA THR A 173 14.62 18.29 7.29
C THR A 173 13.46 18.33 8.29
N VAL A 174 12.43 17.53 8.04
CA VAL A 174 11.22 17.44 8.87
C VAL A 174 11.43 16.52 10.06
N THR A 175 12.10 15.40 9.85
CA THR A 175 12.42 14.46 10.93
C THR A 175 13.80 13.83 10.75
N THR A 176 14.41 13.51 11.88
CA THR A 176 15.68 12.80 11.97
C THR A 176 15.49 11.60 12.89
N LYS A 177 15.63 10.41 12.34
CA LYS A 177 15.51 9.14 13.07
C LYS A 177 16.89 8.54 13.31
N THR A 178 17.34 8.50 14.56
CA THR A 178 18.47 7.68 14.96
C THR A 178 18.02 6.23 15.07
N LEU A 179 18.73 5.32 14.42
CA LEU A 179 18.38 3.90 14.36
C LEU A 179 18.85 3.17 15.60
N THR A 180 17.98 2.29 16.12
CA THR A 180 18.31 1.37 17.22
C THR A 180 19.00 0.11 16.69
N GLU A 181 19.72 -0.61 17.56
CA GLU A 181 20.35 -1.89 17.20
C GLU A 181 19.33 -2.91 16.66
N ALA A 182 18.12 -2.95 17.23
CA ALA A 182 17.05 -3.83 16.77
C ALA A 182 16.58 -3.48 15.34
N GLU A 183 16.42 -2.18 15.02
CA GLU A 183 16.05 -1.72 13.67
C GLU A 183 17.16 -2.02 12.65
N ILE A 184 18.43 -1.84 13.05
CA ILE A 184 19.58 -2.18 12.20
C ILE A 184 19.62 -3.67 11.91
N ALA A 185 19.47 -4.50 12.94
CA ALA A 185 19.45 -5.96 12.81
C ALA A 185 18.28 -6.45 11.96
N ALA A 186 17.11 -5.79 12.08
CA ALA A 186 15.93 -6.10 11.29
C ALA A 186 15.98 -5.56 9.84
N GLY A 187 16.83 -4.55 9.58
CA GLY A 187 16.85 -3.84 8.30
C GLY A 187 15.56 -3.07 8.00
N LYS A 188 14.91 -2.54 9.07
CA LYS A 188 13.59 -1.91 8.98
C LYS A 188 13.42 -0.86 10.08
N ALA A 189 12.86 0.31 9.74
CA ALA A 189 12.51 1.33 10.72
C ALA A 189 11.24 2.09 10.32
N LEU A 190 10.46 2.48 11.32
CA LEU A 190 9.35 3.42 11.17
C LEU A 190 9.89 4.85 11.28
N VAL A 191 9.64 5.65 10.25
CA VAL A 191 9.90 7.09 10.23
C VAL A 191 8.56 7.80 10.38
N ASP A 192 8.37 8.53 11.45
CA ASP A 192 7.16 9.25 11.82
C ASP A 192 7.36 10.78 11.87
N GLY A 193 6.32 11.53 12.25
CA GLY A 193 6.35 12.99 12.32
C GLY A 193 6.26 13.68 10.97
N LEU A 194 5.85 12.96 9.92
CA LEU A 194 5.64 13.51 8.58
C LEU A 194 4.31 14.30 8.50
N GLN A 195 4.13 15.06 7.43
CA GLN A 195 2.88 15.75 7.11
C GLN A 195 2.12 15.01 6.02
N PRO A 196 0.77 15.03 6.05
CA PRO A 196 -0.05 14.41 4.99
C PRO A 196 0.19 15.06 3.62
N GLU A 197 -0.11 14.29 2.56
CA GLU A 197 -0.05 14.72 1.15
C GLU A 197 1.26 15.38 0.72
N THR A 198 2.34 15.15 1.47
CA THR A 198 3.64 15.79 1.30
C THR A 198 4.64 14.83 0.65
N LYS A 199 5.41 15.35 -0.31
CA LYS A 199 6.49 14.61 -0.96
C LYS A 199 7.76 14.74 -0.14
N TYR A 200 8.43 13.60 0.10
CA TYR A 200 9.66 13.51 0.87
C TYR A 200 10.78 12.86 0.08
N ASP A 201 11.99 13.39 0.25
CA ASP A 201 13.25 12.72 -0.06
C ASP A 201 13.86 12.21 1.24
N VAL A 202 14.03 10.88 1.33
CA VAL A 202 14.54 10.23 2.54
C VAL A 202 15.94 9.70 2.28
N TYR A 203 16.84 9.98 3.19
CA TYR A 203 18.25 9.64 3.11
C TYR A 203 18.66 8.72 4.25
N LEU A 204 19.35 7.62 3.92
CA LEU A 204 19.95 6.70 4.87
C LEU A 204 21.46 6.95 4.95
N TYR A 205 21.97 7.02 6.17
CA TYR A 205 23.40 7.29 6.42
C TYR A 205 24.04 6.26 7.33
N ASN A 206 25.36 6.06 7.14
CA ASN A 206 26.27 5.53 8.14
C ASN A 206 27.25 6.65 8.52
N GLY A 207 27.08 7.27 9.69
CA GLY A 207 27.78 8.50 10.05
C GLY A 207 27.52 9.61 9.03
N SER A 208 28.56 10.08 8.35
CA SER A 208 28.47 11.11 7.30
C SER A 208 28.28 10.55 5.89
N LYS A 209 28.32 9.22 5.69
CA LYS A 209 28.30 8.58 4.38
C LYS A 209 26.90 8.16 3.99
N LYS A 210 26.43 8.62 2.85
CA LYS A 210 25.11 8.29 2.32
C LYS A 210 25.07 6.86 1.79
N ARG A 211 24.08 6.10 2.27
CA ARG A 211 23.87 4.69 1.91
C ARG A 211 22.58 4.44 1.14
N GLY A 212 21.70 5.40 1.06
CA GLY A 212 20.47 5.26 0.27
C GLY A 212 19.69 6.56 0.16
N THR A 213 18.89 6.64 -0.88
CA THR A 213 17.93 7.72 -1.13
C THR A 213 16.63 7.11 -1.60
N MET A 214 15.50 7.60 -1.10
CA MET A 214 14.17 7.19 -1.52
C MET A 214 13.25 8.39 -1.55
N THR A 215 12.39 8.47 -2.58
CA THR A 215 11.38 9.50 -2.69
C THR A 215 9.99 8.86 -2.66
N PHE A 216 9.08 9.42 -1.87
CA PHE A 216 7.68 9.00 -1.82
C PHE A 216 6.78 10.19 -1.48
N LYS A 217 5.48 10.00 -1.55
CA LYS A 217 4.47 10.96 -1.09
C LYS A 217 3.59 10.30 -0.03
N THR A 218 3.37 10.97 1.11
CA THR A 218 2.41 10.55 2.12
C THR A 218 0.98 10.65 1.59
N ILE A 219 0.07 9.84 2.15
CA ILE A 219 -1.35 9.87 1.77
C ILE A 219 -2.07 11.05 2.42
N ALA A 220 -3.35 11.23 2.07
CA ALA A 220 -4.24 12.23 2.66
C ALA A 220 -4.38 12.02 4.18
N ASP A 221 -4.69 13.11 4.90
CA ASP A 221 -4.85 13.10 6.36
C ASP A 221 -5.93 12.09 6.80
N LEU A 222 -5.56 11.20 7.69
CA LEU A 222 -6.45 10.21 8.28
C LEU A 222 -7.25 10.76 9.48
N ASN A 223 -7.15 12.07 9.76
CA ASN A 223 -7.87 12.79 10.81
C ASN A 223 -7.65 12.20 12.22
N GLY A 224 -6.43 11.82 12.52
CA GLY A 224 -6.06 11.28 13.82
C GLY A 224 -6.43 9.81 14.04
N ALA A 225 -6.81 9.08 12.99
CA ALA A 225 -7.04 7.65 13.10
C ALA A 225 -5.76 6.90 13.53
N ILE A 226 -5.94 5.84 14.31
CA ILE A 226 -4.87 4.95 14.74
C ILE A 226 -4.45 4.10 13.54
N VAL A 227 -3.26 4.33 13.02
CA VAL A 227 -2.71 3.54 11.90
C VAL A 227 -2.26 2.18 12.44
N VAL A 228 -2.87 1.10 11.92
CA VAL A 228 -2.56 -0.28 12.30
C VAL A 228 -1.83 -0.98 11.16
N ARG A 229 -0.70 -1.60 11.47
CA ARG A 229 0.15 -2.29 10.50
C ARG A 229 0.12 -3.80 10.68
N PRO A 230 0.35 -4.58 9.62
CA PRO A 230 0.55 -6.02 9.77
C PRO A 230 1.64 -6.33 10.79
N GLY A 231 1.29 -7.17 11.79
CA GLY A 231 2.16 -7.48 12.92
C GLY A 231 1.84 -6.73 14.22
N ASP A 232 1.03 -5.67 14.17
CA ASP A 232 0.49 -5.05 15.38
C ASP A 232 -0.56 -5.99 16.02
N ASP A 233 -0.66 -5.96 17.34
CA ASP A 233 -1.69 -6.70 18.07
C ASP A 233 -3.04 -5.99 17.96
N PHE A 234 -3.71 -6.20 16.81
CA PHE A 234 -4.98 -5.57 16.51
C PHE A 234 -6.09 -5.94 17.50
N ALA A 235 -6.08 -7.17 18.03
CA ALA A 235 -7.04 -7.60 19.03
C ALA A 235 -6.90 -6.80 20.33
N SER A 236 -5.68 -6.57 20.80
CA SER A 236 -5.43 -5.73 21.98
C SER A 236 -5.78 -4.26 21.72
N LEU A 237 -5.53 -3.73 20.54
CA LEU A 237 -5.96 -2.37 20.18
C LEU A 237 -7.48 -2.21 20.27
N ILE A 238 -8.24 -3.18 19.75
CA ILE A 238 -9.72 -3.16 19.85
C ILE A 238 -10.19 -3.26 21.30
N LYS A 239 -9.63 -4.19 22.10
CA LYS A 239 -9.98 -4.37 23.52
C LYS A 239 -9.76 -3.11 24.36
N ASN A 240 -8.72 -2.35 24.04
CA ASN A 240 -8.33 -1.12 24.74
C ASN A 240 -8.85 0.15 24.05
N ALA A 241 -9.75 0.03 23.07
CA ALA A 241 -10.29 1.17 22.33
C ALA A 241 -11.04 2.14 23.25
N GLU A 242 -10.90 3.41 23.00
CA GLU A 242 -11.76 4.45 23.56
C GLU A 242 -13.02 4.62 22.70
N GLU A 243 -14.04 5.26 23.26
CA GLU A 243 -15.28 5.56 22.53
C GLU A 243 -14.98 6.45 21.32
N GLY A 244 -15.40 6.00 20.13
CA GLY A 244 -15.16 6.70 18.88
C GLY A 244 -13.79 6.47 18.26
N SER A 245 -12.99 5.52 18.77
CA SER A 245 -11.68 5.17 18.14
C SER A 245 -11.85 4.77 16.68
N VAL A 246 -10.97 5.30 15.83
CA VAL A 246 -10.90 4.98 14.40
C VAL A 246 -9.60 4.24 14.12
N PHE A 247 -9.69 3.01 13.62
CA PHE A 247 -8.55 2.19 13.22
C PHE A 247 -8.39 2.22 11.71
N ALA A 248 -7.28 2.77 11.24
CA ALA A 248 -6.91 2.84 9.84
C ALA A 248 -5.90 1.73 9.50
N LEU A 249 -6.37 0.66 8.84
CA LEU A 249 -5.59 -0.53 8.57
C LEU A 249 -4.78 -0.38 7.28
N MET A 250 -3.49 -0.61 7.38
CA MET A 250 -2.62 -0.75 6.22
C MET A 250 -2.91 -2.07 5.48
N PRO A 251 -2.60 -2.18 4.17
CA PRO A 251 -2.72 -3.44 3.45
C PRO A 251 -1.95 -4.58 4.13
N GLY A 252 -2.56 -5.75 4.18
CA GLY A 252 -1.96 -6.97 4.76
C GLY A 252 -2.97 -7.78 5.55
N THR A 253 -2.50 -8.75 6.33
CA THR A 253 -3.35 -9.65 7.11
C THR A 253 -3.22 -9.38 8.60
N PHE A 254 -4.36 -9.21 9.26
CA PHE A 254 -4.52 -9.01 10.70
C PHE A 254 -5.22 -10.23 11.29
N LYS A 255 -4.57 -10.90 12.24
CA LYS A 255 -5.11 -12.11 12.86
C LYS A 255 -5.60 -11.80 14.27
N ILE A 256 -6.87 -12.15 14.54
CA ILE A 256 -7.43 -12.16 15.89
C ILE A 256 -7.21 -13.57 16.44
N MET A 257 -6.08 -13.78 17.10
CA MET A 257 -5.66 -15.12 17.53
C MET A 257 -6.54 -15.66 18.66
N SER A 258 -6.73 -16.97 18.70
CA SER A 258 -7.26 -17.70 19.85
C SER A 258 -6.25 -17.69 21.01
N GLU A 259 -6.71 -17.93 22.23
CA GLU A 259 -5.85 -17.94 23.43
C GLU A 259 -4.74 -19.01 23.37
N ASP A 260 -5.00 -20.11 22.69
CA ASP A 260 -4.04 -21.21 22.48
C ASP A 260 -3.21 -21.06 21.20
N GLU A 261 -3.38 -19.97 20.47
CA GLU A 261 -2.70 -19.63 19.21
C GLU A 261 -2.83 -20.68 18.09
N THR A 262 -3.80 -21.59 18.18
CA THR A 262 -4.01 -22.66 17.17
C THR A 262 -4.71 -22.16 15.91
N GLY A 263 -5.33 -20.98 15.97
CA GLY A 263 -6.00 -20.32 14.85
C GLY A 263 -6.57 -18.97 15.27
N THR A 264 -7.59 -18.50 14.56
CA THR A 264 -8.24 -17.23 14.88
C THR A 264 -9.55 -17.46 15.64
N SER A 265 -9.98 -16.45 16.42
CA SER A 265 -11.16 -16.49 17.27
C SER A 265 -11.91 -15.16 17.24
N ALA A 266 -12.51 -14.75 18.35
CA ALA A 266 -13.27 -13.52 18.50
C ALA A 266 -12.50 -12.46 19.27
N VAL A 267 -12.76 -11.21 18.92
CA VAL A 267 -12.44 -10.06 19.78
C VAL A 267 -13.74 -9.36 20.22
N ALA A 268 -13.78 -8.99 21.48
CA ALA A 268 -14.90 -8.23 22.04
C ALA A 268 -14.77 -6.74 21.69
N ILE A 269 -15.85 -6.15 21.19
CA ILE A 269 -16.00 -4.71 20.95
C ILE A 269 -17.00 -4.18 21.96
N SER A 270 -16.53 -3.46 22.98
CA SER A 270 -17.37 -2.86 24.03
C SER A 270 -17.40 -1.32 23.97
N LYS A 271 -16.78 -0.72 22.99
CA LYS A 271 -16.80 0.70 22.68
C LYS A 271 -17.15 0.90 21.21
N SER A 272 -17.81 2.00 20.90
CA SER A 272 -18.09 2.34 19.51
C SER A 272 -16.80 2.62 18.76
N ILE A 273 -16.58 1.93 17.64
CA ILE A 273 -15.35 2.05 16.85
C ILE A 273 -15.63 2.08 15.35
N GLU A 274 -14.68 2.64 14.62
CA GLU A 274 -14.59 2.53 13.17
C GLU A 274 -13.32 1.75 12.79
N ILE A 275 -13.44 0.81 11.83
CA ILE A 275 -12.34 0.06 11.23
C ILE A 275 -12.36 0.33 9.73
N LYS A 276 -11.28 0.84 9.16
CA LYS A 276 -11.22 1.13 7.73
C LYS A 276 -9.90 0.74 7.09
N GLY A 277 -9.98 0.14 5.90
CA GLY A 277 -8.81 -0.06 5.05
C GLY A 277 -8.42 1.24 4.35
N ILE A 278 -7.15 1.60 4.41
CA ILE A 278 -6.65 2.89 3.90
C ILE A 278 -6.70 2.95 2.37
N TYR A 279 -6.40 1.83 1.70
CA TYR A 279 -6.27 1.80 0.24
C TYR A 279 -7.44 1.05 -0.41
N PRO A 280 -8.27 1.69 -1.24
CA PRO A 280 -9.42 1.06 -1.90
C PRO A 280 -9.05 -0.14 -2.79
N THR A 281 -7.83 -0.13 -3.38
CA THR A 281 -7.35 -1.19 -4.27
C THR A 281 -6.59 -2.31 -3.58
N ALA A 282 -6.41 -2.23 -2.26
CA ALA A 282 -5.64 -3.17 -1.45
C ALA A 282 -6.27 -3.29 -0.05
N ALA A 283 -7.50 -3.81 0.00
CA ALA A 283 -8.22 -3.98 1.25
C ALA A 283 -7.46 -4.92 2.22
N PRO A 284 -7.31 -4.54 3.49
CA PRO A 284 -6.71 -5.42 4.50
C PRO A 284 -7.59 -6.63 4.78
N VAL A 285 -6.98 -7.76 5.07
CA VAL A 285 -7.67 -9.00 5.46
C VAL A 285 -7.68 -9.11 6.98
N ILE A 286 -8.86 -9.21 7.58
CA ILE A 286 -9.03 -9.49 8.99
C ILE A 286 -9.46 -10.95 9.13
N GLN A 287 -8.59 -11.79 9.69
CA GLN A 287 -8.91 -13.18 10.04
C GLN A 287 -9.37 -13.26 11.49
N GLY A 288 -10.58 -13.75 11.70
CA GLY A 288 -11.24 -13.79 12.99
C GLY A 288 -12.69 -13.32 12.92
N ARG A 289 -13.28 -12.97 14.04
CA ARG A 289 -14.66 -12.52 14.15
C ARG A 289 -14.85 -11.53 15.29
N PHE A 290 -16.02 -10.89 15.37
CA PHE A 290 -16.32 -9.85 16.33
C PHE A 290 -17.47 -10.24 17.27
N GLU A 291 -17.30 -10.00 18.56
CA GLU A 291 -18.37 -10.03 19.55
C GLU A 291 -18.72 -8.59 19.96
N ILE A 292 -19.93 -8.15 19.61
CA ILE A 292 -20.37 -6.77 19.86
C ILE A 292 -21.10 -6.73 21.19
N ASN A 293 -20.60 -5.94 22.13
CA ASN A 293 -21.05 -5.85 23.51
C ASN A 293 -21.51 -4.43 23.85
N ASP A 294 -22.21 -4.33 24.96
CA ASP A 294 -22.48 -3.09 25.72
C ASP A 294 -23.11 -1.94 24.89
N GLY A 295 -23.85 -2.28 23.84
CA GLY A 295 -24.49 -1.29 22.98
C GLY A 295 -23.54 -0.59 21.98
N ALA A 296 -22.33 -1.09 21.80
CA ALA A 296 -21.34 -0.49 20.92
C ALA A 296 -21.84 -0.37 19.47
N SER A 297 -21.53 0.76 18.84
CA SER A 297 -21.64 0.95 17.40
C SER A 297 -20.37 0.48 16.69
N VAL A 298 -20.53 -0.14 15.53
CA VAL A 298 -19.40 -0.61 14.74
C VAL A 298 -19.54 -0.17 13.28
N SER A 299 -18.57 0.53 12.77
CA SER A 299 -18.45 0.86 11.34
C SER A 299 -17.24 0.15 10.74
N ILE A 300 -17.45 -0.59 9.65
CA ILE A 300 -16.37 -1.29 8.92
C ILE A 300 -16.42 -0.88 7.46
N ASP A 301 -15.28 -0.43 6.92
CA ASP A 301 -15.18 0.07 5.56
C ASP A 301 -13.93 -0.46 4.85
N ASN A 302 -14.10 -0.98 3.64
CA ASN A 302 -12.99 -1.42 2.77
C ASN A 302 -12.07 -2.44 3.43
N VAL A 303 -12.63 -3.55 3.93
CA VAL A 303 -11.87 -4.68 4.49
C VAL A 303 -12.35 -6.03 3.93
N VAL A 304 -11.54 -7.05 4.04
CA VAL A 304 -11.93 -8.44 3.82
C VAL A 304 -12.04 -9.12 5.19
N LEU A 305 -13.23 -9.56 5.58
CA LEU A 305 -13.44 -10.40 6.76
C LEU A 305 -13.42 -11.86 6.33
N ASP A 306 -12.45 -12.61 6.82
CA ASP A 306 -12.22 -14.01 6.43
C ASP A 306 -12.24 -14.95 7.63
N GLY A 307 -13.27 -15.82 7.69
CA GLY A 307 -13.44 -16.81 8.73
C GLY A 307 -12.65 -18.12 8.53
N SER A 308 -11.89 -18.26 7.44
CA SER A 308 -11.22 -19.52 7.07
C SER A 308 -10.22 -20.04 8.11
N ALA A 309 -9.64 -19.15 8.91
CA ALA A 309 -8.67 -19.50 9.96
C ALA A 309 -9.30 -19.66 11.37
N ASN A 310 -10.62 -19.54 11.51
CA ASN A 310 -11.29 -19.65 12.81
C ASN A 310 -11.19 -21.08 13.37
N VAL A 311 -10.83 -21.20 14.64
CA VAL A 311 -10.73 -22.50 15.36
C VAL A 311 -12.08 -23.21 15.52
N SER A 312 -13.18 -22.47 15.42
CA SER A 312 -14.54 -23.02 15.45
C SER A 312 -15.43 -22.32 14.43
N ALA A 313 -16.35 -23.09 13.83
CA ALA A 313 -17.39 -22.51 13.00
C ALA A 313 -18.26 -21.54 13.84
N ASP A 314 -18.39 -20.30 13.38
CA ASP A 314 -19.23 -19.28 14.02
C ASP A 314 -19.65 -18.20 13.01
N GLN A 315 -20.38 -17.19 13.46
CA GLN A 315 -20.76 -16.04 12.65
C GLN A 315 -19.67 -14.96 12.68
N ALA A 316 -19.65 -14.09 11.66
CA ALA A 316 -18.72 -12.97 11.62
C ALA A 316 -18.98 -11.95 12.76
N PHE A 317 -20.26 -11.75 13.13
CA PHE A 317 -20.68 -10.83 14.19
C PHE A 317 -21.64 -11.50 15.15
N ASN A 318 -21.33 -11.50 16.44
CA ASN A 318 -22.20 -11.99 17.50
C ASN A 318 -22.54 -10.87 18.48
N PHE A 319 -23.83 -10.62 18.75
CA PHE A 319 -24.29 -9.68 19.77
C PHE A 319 -24.46 -10.43 21.10
N LYS A 320 -23.81 -9.93 22.16
CA LYS A 320 -23.64 -10.71 23.39
C LYS A 320 -24.31 -10.11 24.62
N THR A 321 -24.53 -8.81 24.70
CA THR A 321 -25.07 -8.16 25.90
C THR A 321 -26.60 -8.09 25.83
N ALA A 322 -27.26 -8.73 26.79
CA ALA A 322 -28.71 -8.62 26.99
C ALA A 322 -29.10 -7.23 27.52
N ASP A 323 -30.32 -6.84 27.21
CA ASP A 323 -30.94 -5.55 27.63
C ASP A 323 -30.18 -4.31 27.12
N ALA A 324 -29.20 -4.51 26.20
CA ALA A 324 -28.48 -3.42 25.57
C ALA A 324 -29.29 -2.79 24.42
N THR A 325 -29.00 -1.52 24.15
CA THR A 325 -29.45 -0.81 22.97
C THR A 325 -28.23 -0.46 22.13
N TYR A 326 -28.10 -1.13 20.98
CA TYR A 326 -27.04 -0.86 20.00
C TYR A 326 -27.52 0.22 19.02
N ALA A 327 -26.65 1.18 18.68
CA ALA A 327 -27.01 2.19 17.70
C ALA A 327 -26.91 1.62 16.28
N ASN A 328 -25.71 1.54 15.70
CA ASN A 328 -25.55 1.14 14.33
C ASN A 328 -24.40 0.14 14.15
N VAL A 329 -24.63 -0.86 13.30
CA VAL A 329 -23.58 -1.75 12.81
C VAL A 329 -23.59 -1.67 11.29
N ILE A 330 -22.60 -0.96 10.73
CA ILE A 330 -22.54 -0.61 9.30
C ILE A 330 -21.28 -1.20 8.69
N ILE A 331 -21.46 -2.09 7.73
CA ILE A 331 -20.38 -2.69 6.95
C ILE A 331 -20.54 -2.24 5.51
N LYS A 332 -19.51 -1.63 4.94
CA LYS A 332 -19.56 -1.12 3.56
C LYS A 332 -18.28 -1.39 2.79
N ASN A 333 -18.40 -1.47 1.45
CA ASN A 333 -17.26 -1.64 0.54
C ASN A 333 -16.35 -2.82 0.92
N SER A 334 -16.92 -3.88 1.49
CA SER A 334 -16.16 -4.95 2.15
C SER A 334 -16.52 -6.32 1.61
N GLU A 335 -15.61 -7.26 1.76
CA GLU A 335 -15.82 -8.68 1.47
C GLU A 335 -15.98 -9.47 2.77
N ILE A 336 -16.96 -10.37 2.85
CA ILE A 336 -17.20 -11.25 4.01
C ILE A 336 -17.28 -12.67 3.50
N LYS A 337 -16.40 -13.53 3.98
CA LYS A 337 -16.29 -14.91 3.45
C LYS A 337 -15.88 -15.95 4.46
N ASN A 338 -16.14 -17.22 4.12
CA ASN A 338 -15.68 -18.42 4.82
C ASN A 338 -16.16 -18.53 6.29
N PHE A 339 -17.35 -18.01 6.61
CA PHE A 339 -17.92 -18.17 7.94
C PHE A 339 -18.83 -19.40 8.00
N GLY A 340 -18.61 -20.25 9.01
CA GLY A 340 -19.29 -21.56 9.10
C GLY A 340 -20.76 -21.47 9.51
N LYS A 341 -21.18 -20.46 10.31
CA LYS A 341 -22.57 -20.40 10.84
C LYS A 341 -23.42 -19.23 10.37
N GLY A 342 -22.87 -18.28 9.66
CA GLY A 342 -23.62 -17.13 9.18
C GLY A 342 -22.86 -15.82 9.26
N VAL A 343 -23.53 -14.72 8.91
CA VAL A 343 -22.93 -13.37 8.93
C VAL A 343 -23.11 -12.74 10.31
N PHE A 344 -24.32 -12.70 10.83
CA PHE A 344 -24.52 -12.23 12.21
C PHE A 344 -25.46 -13.12 13.02
N TYR A 345 -25.35 -13.03 14.35
CA TYR A 345 -26.21 -13.72 15.28
C TYR A 345 -26.63 -12.84 16.47
N VAL A 346 -27.94 -12.68 16.66
CA VAL A 346 -28.54 -11.97 17.78
C VAL A 346 -29.39 -12.95 18.59
N ASN A 347 -28.80 -13.53 19.64
CA ASN A 347 -29.49 -14.52 20.51
C ASN A 347 -29.65 -14.05 21.97
N VAL A 348 -29.62 -12.76 22.16
CA VAL A 348 -29.89 -12.07 23.42
C VAL A 348 -31.04 -11.07 23.24
N ALA A 349 -31.81 -10.84 24.28
CA ALA A 349 -32.86 -9.82 24.26
C ALA A 349 -32.17 -8.44 24.23
N CYS A 350 -32.18 -7.79 23.10
CA CYS A 350 -31.60 -6.45 22.91
C CYS A 350 -32.31 -5.71 21.77
N THR A 351 -32.06 -4.42 21.65
CA THR A 351 -32.55 -3.61 20.55
C THR A 351 -31.38 -3.09 19.74
N ILE A 352 -31.50 -3.09 18.41
CA ILE A 352 -30.47 -2.63 17.47
C ILE A 352 -31.16 -1.66 16.51
N ASN A 353 -30.70 -0.41 16.47
CA ASN A 353 -31.30 0.59 15.59
C ASN A 353 -31.10 0.24 14.12
N GLU A 354 -29.87 -0.14 13.74
CA GLU A 354 -29.56 -0.43 12.35
C GLU A 354 -28.45 -1.49 12.20
N ILE A 355 -28.67 -2.44 11.28
CA ILE A 355 -27.63 -3.28 10.71
C ILE A 355 -27.65 -3.07 9.21
N THR A 356 -26.56 -2.58 8.64
CA THR A 356 -26.45 -2.29 7.20
C THR A 356 -25.22 -2.95 6.58
N PHE A 357 -25.46 -3.69 5.49
CA PHE A 357 -24.43 -4.14 4.55
C PHE A 357 -24.63 -3.40 3.24
N LYS A 358 -23.66 -2.59 2.84
CA LYS A 358 -23.73 -1.79 1.62
C LYS A 358 -22.49 -1.97 0.75
N ASN A 359 -22.69 -2.22 -0.55
CA ASN A 359 -21.61 -2.46 -1.50
C ASN A 359 -20.65 -3.55 -1.02
N CYS A 360 -21.22 -4.64 -0.48
CA CYS A 360 -20.47 -5.79 0.04
C CYS A 360 -20.47 -6.97 -0.92
N LEU A 361 -19.41 -7.77 -0.84
CA LEU A 361 -19.33 -9.09 -1.47
C LEU A 361 -19.39 -10.14 -0.35
N ILE A 362 -20.45 -10.95 -0.28
CA ILE A 362 -20.67 -11.91 0.80
C ILE A 362 -20.78 -13.30 0.20
N HIS A 363 -19.86 -14.19 0.53
CA HIS A 363 -19.81 -15.49 -0.12
C HIS A 363 -19.16 -16.58 0.72
N ASP A 364 -19.37 -17.83 0.31
CA ASP A 364 -18.84 -19.01 0.99
C ASP A 364 -19.22 -19.04 2.47
N ILE A 365 -20.48 -18.67 2.76
CA ILE A 365 -21.05 -18.75 4.11
C ILE A 365 -21.82 -20.06 4.22
N GLU A 366 -21.25 -21.04 4.92
CA GLU A 366 -21.78 -22.41 5.00
C GLU A 366 -23.12 -22.50 5.73
N CYS A 367 -23.30 -21.70 6.78
CA CYS A 367 -24.47 -21.74 7.66
C CYS A 367 -24.70 -23.11 8.32
N ASP A 368 -23.62 -23.83 8.69
CA ASP A 368 -23.76 -25.09 9.41
C ASP A 368 -24.15 -24.84 10.88
N GLY A 369 -25.42 -25.08 11.20
CA GLY A 369 -26.00 -24.86 12.53
C GLY A 369 -26.53 -23.46 12.81
N GLY A 370 -26.47 -22.50 11.83
CA GLY A 370 -27.04 -21.16 11.92
C GLY A 370 -27.72 -20.73 10.64
N ASP A 371 -28.49 -19.68 10.67
CA ASP A 371 -29.05 -19.02 9.49
C ASP A 371 -28.17 -17.86 9.07
N MET A 372 -28.29 -17.35 7.83
CA MET A 372 -27.29 -16.41 7.34
C MET A 372 -27.30 -15.06 8.06
N PHE A 373 -28.48 -14.43 8.15
CA PHE A 373 -28.73 -13.21 8.92
C PHE A 373 -29.71 -13.58 10.05
N ASP A 374 -29.20 -13.93 11.22
CA ASP A 374 -29.94 -14.68 12.25
C ASP A 374 -30.22 -13.83 13.50
N CYS A 375 -31.47 -13.38 13.68
CA CYS A 375 -31.94 -12.67 14.87
C CYS A 375 -33.03 -13.48 15.57
N ARG A 376 -32.71 -14.10 16.72
CA ARG A 376 -33.64 -15.00 17.42
C ARG A 376 -34.30 -14.36 18.65
N LYS A 377 -33.66 -13.42 19.31
CA LYS A 377 -34.19 -12.86 20.54
C LYS A 377 -34.15 -11.34 20.60
N GLY A 378 -33.49 -10.71 19.65
CA GLY A 378 -33.38 -9.25 19.55
C GLY A 378 -34.44 -8.63 18.64
N ARG A 379 -34.50 -7.31 18.69
CA ARG A 379 -35.18 -6.48 17.70
C ARG A 379 -34.16 -5.68 16.91
N ILE A 380 -34.21 -5.77 15.59
CA ILE A 380 -33.45 -4.92 14.69
C ILE A 380 -34.46 -3.97 14.04
N ASP A 381 -34.35 -2.67 14.32
CA ASP A 381 -35.32 -1.70 13.79
C ASP A 381 -35.18 -1.54 12.28
N ASN A 382 -33.94 -1.49 11.77
CA ASN A 382 -33.64 -1.39 10.34
C ASN A 382 -32.57 -2.42 9.94
N PHE A 383 -32.92 -3.40 9.14
CA PHE A 383 -31.97 -4.29 8.49
C PHE A 383 -31.88 -3.97 7.01
N ASN A 384 -30.70 -3.54 6.56
CA ASN A 384 -30.48 -3.10 5.20
C ASN A 384 -29.41 -3.97 4.52
N LEU A 385 -29.75 -4.52 3.36
CA LEU A 385 -28.83 -5.17 2.45
C LEU A 385 -28.91 -4.43 1.11
N LEU A 386 -27.89 -3.65 0.79
CA LEU A 386 -27.91 -2.65 -0.27
C LEU A 386 -26.72 -2.82 -1.23
N GLU A 387 -26.97 -2.74 -2.53
CA GLU A 387 -25.92 -2.67 -3.54
C GLU A 387 -24.87 -3.78 -3.37
N SER A 388 -25.28 -4.98 -3.02
CA SER A 388 -24.39 -6.06 -2.57
C SER A 388 -24.60 -7.34 -3.36
N THR A 389 -23.52 -8.12 -3.50
CA THR A 389 -23.58 -9.45 -4.11
C THR A 389 -23.42 -10.53 -3.05
N ILE A 390 -24.33 -11.50 -3.07
CA ILE A 390 -24.33 -12.66 -2.20
C ILE A 390 -24.34 -13.93 -3.07
N TYR A 391 -23.38 -14.82 -2.87
CA TYR A 391 -23.33 -16.07 -3.63
C TYR A 391 -22.74 -17.23 -2.84
N ASN A 392 -22.98 -18.44 -3.30
CA ASN A 392 -22.48 -19.68 -2.68
C ASN A 392 -22.67 -19.70 -1.15
N SER A 393 -23.86 -19.28 -0.68
CA SER A 393 -24.10 -19.07 0.75
C SER A 393 -25.42 -19.65 1.21
N ALA A 394 -25.52 -20.06 2.48
CA ALA A 394 -26.73 -20.52 3.14
C ALA A 394 -27.50 -21.65 2.39
N ALA A 395 -26.83 -22.53 1.66
CA ALA A 395 -27.46 -23.50 0.77
C ALA A 395 -28.56 -24.33 1.42
N SER A 396 -28.42 -24.67 2.71
CA SER A 396 -29.35 -25.52 3.48
C SER A 396 -30.04 -24.77 4.62
N ARG A 397 -30.01 -23.42 4.63
CA ARG A 397 -30.53 -22.59 5.71
C ARG A 397 -31.31 -21.40 5.19
N ASP A 398 -32.00 -20.73 6.10
CA ASP A 398 -32.75 -19.54 5.78
C ASP A 398 -31.82 -18.34 5.57
N PHE A 399 -32.21 -17.45 4.64
CA PHE A 399 -31.40 -16.29 4.29
C PHE A 399 -31.56 -15.18 5.35
N ILE A 400 -32.77 -14.69 5.61
CA ILE A 400 -33.05 -13.73 6.67
C ILE A 400 -33.99 -14.40 7.67
N ARG A 401 -33.52 -14.52 8.94
CA ARG A 401 -34.33 -15.03 10.05
C ARG A 401 -34.48 -13.95 11.12
N MET A 402 -35.74 -13.67 11.47
CA MET A 402 -36.10 -12.85 12.63
C MET A 402 -37.23 -13.53 13.39
N ASP A 403 -36.93 -14.09 14.56
CA ASP A 403 -37.91 -14.70 15.43
C ASP A 403 -38.75 -13.66 16.19
N ASP A 404 -39.85 -14.08 16.77
CA ASP A 404 -40.75 -13.21 17.48
C ASP A 404 -40.11 -12.73 18.81
N ALA A 405 -39.77 -11.47 18.86
CA ALA A 405 -39.33 -10.76 20.05
C ALA A 405 -40.18 -9.49 20.29
N SER A 406 -41.47 -9.55 19.93
CA SER A 406 -42.40 -8.41 20.01
C SER A 406 -42.58 -7.82 21.42
N ALA A 407 -42.20 -8.57 22.47
CA ALA A 407 -42.07 -8.03 23.81
C ALA A 407 -41.14 -6.82 23.95
N LEU A 408 -40.17 -6.68 23.00
CA LEU A 408 -39.27 -5.53 22.93
C LEU A 408 -39.92 -4.29 22.26
N GLY A 409 -41.19 -4.39 21.88
CA GLY A 409 -41.91 -3.31 21.18
C GLY A 409 -41.43 -3.13 19.74
N GLY A 410 -41.98 -2.15 19.02
CA GLY A 410 -41.61 -1.83 17.63
C GLY A 410 -41.88 -2.95 16.62
N ALA A 411 -41.35 -2.80 15.45
CA ALA A 411 -41.35 -3.84 14.42
C ALA A 411 -40.17 -3.63 13.43
N PRO A 412 -39.53 -4.70 12.97
CA PRO A 412 -38.40 -4.58 12.03
C PRO A 412 -38.82 -4.08 10.65
N VAL A 413 -38.00 -3.22 10.08
CA VAL A 413 -38.02 -2.88 8.65
C VAL A 413 -36.84 -3.58 7.99
N ILE A 414 -37.11 -4.38 6.99
CA ILE A 414 -36.12 -5.13 6.21
C ILE A 414 -36.08 -4.56 4.80
N THR A 415 -34.92 -4.10 4.36
CA THR A 415 -34.72 -3.57 3.00
C THR A 415 -33.63 -4.35 2.30
N VAL A 416 -33.98 -4.97 1.17
CA VAL A 416 -33.04 -5.59 0.23
C VAL A 416 -33.20 -4.89 -1.10
N ASN A 417 -32.18 -4.13 -1.48
CA ASN A 417 -32.26 -3.25 -2.65
C ASN A 417 -30.97 -3.26 -3.46
N ASN A 418 -31.13 -3.35 -4.79
CA ASN A 418 -29.99 -3.39 -5.73
C ASN A 418 -28.98 -4.49 -5.41
N CYS A 419 -29.45 -5.68 -5.05
CA CYS A 419 -28.60 -6.82 -4.73
C CYS A 419 -28.62 -7.89 -5.83
N THR A 420 -27.47 -8.55 -6.02
CA THR A 420 -27.35 -9.77 -6.81
C THR A 420 -27.21 -10.94 -5.83
N ILE A 421 -28.18 -11.88 -5.85
CA ILE A 421 -28.24 -13.02 -4.92
C ILE A 421 -28.27 -14.29 -5.75
N ASP A 422 -27.18 -15.07 -5.69
CA ASP A 422 -27.04 -16.28 -6.48
C ASP A 422 -26.84 -17.52 -5.59
N GLY A 423 -27.67 -18.54 -5.76
CA GLY A 423 -27.57 -19.83 -5.06
C GLY A 423 -27.90 -19.81 -3.58
N ALA A 424 -28.38 -18.70 -3.01
CA ALA A 424 -28.73 -18.62 -1.59
C ALA A 424 -29.98 -19.47 -1.28
N SER A 425 -29.98 -20.17 -0.12
CA SER A 425 -31.09 -21.02 0.35
C SER A 425 -31.58 -22.06 -0.68
N ASN A 426 -30.75 -22.49 -1.60
CA ASN A 426 -31.10 -23.22 -2.81
C ASN A 426 -31.64 -24.64 -2.57
N LYS A 427 -31.49 -25.22 -1.37
CA LYS A 427 -32.07 -26.51 -0.99
C LYS A 427 -33.50 -26.39 -0.44
N GLY A 428 -34.30 -25.47 -0.96
CA GLY A 428 -35.71 -25.30 -0.63
C GLY A 428 -35.96 -24.70 0.75
N LYS A 429 -35.05 -23.83 1.20
CA LYS A 429 -35.20 -23.02 2.42
C LYS A 429 -35.90 -21.70 2.09
N ARG A 430 -35.97 -20.81 3.05
CA ARG A 430 -36.70 -19.56 2.89
C ARG A 430 -35.75 -18.38 2.72
N LEU A 431 -36.10 -17.47 1.82
CA LEU A 431 -35.42 -16.17 1.79
C LEU A 431 -35.84 -15.31 3.00
N LEU A 432 -37.08 -15.48 3.48
CA LEU A 432 -37.65 -14.71 4.58
C LEU A 432 -38.27 -15.62 5.64
N TYR A 433 -37.55 -15.90 6.71
CA TYR A 433 -38.09 -16.57 7.88
C TYR A 433 -38.33 -15.52 8.97
N VAL A 434 -39.33 -14.64 8.76
CA VAL A 434 -39.60 -13.52 9.63
C VAL A 434 -40.88 -13.75 10.43
N ARG A 435 -40.75 -13.99 11.73
CA ARG A 435 -41.86 -14.24 12.66
C ARG A 435 -42.20 -13.07 13.53
N TYR A 436 -41.43 -11.98 13.48
CA TYR A 436 -41.70 -10.77 14.21
C TYR A 436 -42.95 -10.06 13.66
N VAL A 437 -43.97 -9.90 14.51
CA VAL A 437 -45.26 -9.33 14.06
C VAL A 437 -45.10 -7.86 13.70
N GLY A 438 -45.77 -7.41 12.63
CA GLY A 438 -45.73 -6.04 12.15
C GLY A 438 -44.51 -5.68 11.31
N ASN A 439 -43.64 -6.67 10.98
CA ASN A 439 -42.51 -6.44 10.11
C ASN A 439 -42.92 -5.83 8.76
N VAL A 440 -42.05 -4.96 8.23
CA VAL A 440 -42.17 -4.35 6.91
C VAL A 440 -40.99 -4.81 6.07
N ILE A 441 -41.26 -5.27 4.85
CA ILE A 441 -40.22 -5.81 3.97
C ILE A 441 -40.25 -5.10 2.62
N ASN A 442 -39.13 -4.54 2.20
CA ASN A 442 -38.91 -3.94 0.90
C ASN A 442 -37.91 -4.80 0.12
N TRP A 443 -38.32 -5.34 -1.01
CA TRP A 443 -37.49 -6.17 -1.86
C TRP A 443 -37.51 -5.63 -3.28
N THR A 444 -36.52 -4.78 -3.62
CA THR A 444 -36.61 -3.93 -4.80
C THR A 444 -35.32 -3.93 -5.61
N ASN A 445 -35.45 -3.89 -6.94
CA ASN A 445 -34.33 -3.80 -7.90
C ASN A 445 -33.28 -4.92 -7.74
N ASN A 446 -33.67 -6.12 -7.36
CA ASN A 446 -32.75 -7.22 -7.13
C ASN A 446 -32.70 -8.18 -8.33
N ILE A 447 -31.58 -8.88 -8.48
CA ILE A 447 -31.47 -10.09 -9.29
C ILE A 447 -31.30 -11.26 -8.33
N VAL A 448 -32.20 -12.25 -8.43
CA VAL A 448 -32.10 -13.51 -7.70
C VAL A 448 -31.97 -14.65 -8.68
N SER A 449 -30.96 -15.49 -8.52
CA SER A 449 -30.68 -16.58 -9.45
C SER A 449 -30.30 -17.89 -8.77
N ASN A 450 -30.50 -18.99 -9.47
CA ASN A 450 -30.03 -20.33 -9.14
C ASN A 450 -30.46 -20.83 -7.75
N THR A 451 -31.68 -20.56 -7.31
CA THR A 451 -32.17 -21.01 -6.02
C THR A 451 -33.49 -21.78 -6.10
N GLY A 452 -33.58 -22.87 -5.31
CA GLY A 452 -34.81 -23.57 -5.02
C GLY A 452 -35.59 -23.01 -3.82
N ALA A 453 -35.20 -21.84 -3.30
CA ALA A 453 -35.83 -21.21 -2.14
C ALA A 453 -37.31 -20.88 -2.41
N VAL A 454 -38.04 -20.78 -1.32
CA VAL A 454 -39.36 -20.12 -1.25
C VAL A 454 -39.22 -18.79 -0.51
N TRP A 455 -40.22 -17.90 -0.65
CA TRP A 455 -40.20 -16.66 0.11
C TRP A 455 -40.36 -16.91 1.59
N SER A 456 -41.53 -17.42 1.99
CA SER A 456 -41.80 -17.74 3.39
C SER A 456 -42.94 -18.76 3.52
N ASN A 457 -42.87 -19.58 4.57
CA ASN A 457 -43.98 -20.41 5.03
C ASN A 457 -44.51 -19.94 6.40
N GLN A 458 -44.15 -18.75 6.84
CA GLN A 458 -44.50 -18.21 8.14
C GLN A 458 -45.61 -17.16 8.01
N SER A 459 -46.78 -17.43 8.63
CA SER A 459 -47.96 -16.54 8.54
C SER A 459 -47.74 -15.14 9.13
N LYS A 460 -46.68 -14.96 9.90
CA LYS A 460 -46.31 -13.66 10.50
C LYS A 460 -45.38 -12.83 9.59
N THR A 461 -44.83 -13.42 8.55
CA THR A 461 -44.02 -12.69 7.59
C THR A 461 -44.90 -11.75 6.79
N GLY A 462 -44.63 -10.47 6.84
CA GLY A 462 -45.32 -9.48 6.01
C GLY A 462 -45.05 -9.74 4.52
N VAL A 463 -46.07 -9.48 3.70
CA VAL A 463 -45.90 -9.54 2.24
C VAL A 463 -44.93 -8.45 1.82
N PRO A 464 -43.80 -8.76 1.17
CA PRO A 464 -42.87 -7.75 0.73
C PRO A 464 -43.47 -6.77 -0.27
N THR A 465 -43.05 -5.51 -0.22
CA THR A 465 -43.17 -4.59 -1.32
C THR A 465 -42.15 -4.99 -2.37
N PHE A 466 -42.65 -5.64 -3.43
CA PHE A 466 -41.83 -6.05 -4.57
C PHE A 466 -41.84 -4.96 -5.65
N GLN A 467 -40.65 -4.66 -6.19
CA GLN A 467 -40.52 -3.73 -7.31
C GLN A 467 -39.31 -4.04 -8.18
N ASN A 468 -39.51 -4.15 -9.48
CA ASN A 468 -38.45 -4.22 -10.49
C ASN A 468 -37.38 -5.30 -10.22
N ASN A 469 -37.81 -6.50 -9.81
CA ASN A 469 -36.91 -7.62 -9.58
C ASN A 469 -36.78 -8.51 -10.83
N VAL A 470 -35.63 -9.15 -10.95
CA VAL A 470 -35.33 -10.15 -11.97
C VAL A 470 -35.01 -11.49 -11.29
N TYR A 471 -35.61 -12.55 -11.85
CA TYR A 471 -35.40 -13.93 -11.39
C TYR A 471 -34.84 -14.77 -12.53
N PHE A 472 -33.97 -15.68 -12.21
CA PHE A 472 -33.46 -16.65 -13.17
C PHE A 472 -33.21 -18.01 -12.47
N ASN A 473 -33.79 -19.05 -12.98
CA ASN A 473 -33.73 -20.40 -12.39
C ASN A 473 -34.17 -20.41 -10.90
N CYS A 474 -35.34 -19.76 -10.66
CA CYS A 474 -35.92 -19.54 -9.32
C CYS A 474 -37.41 -19.91 -9.32
N ALA A 475 -37.76 -21.13 -9.72
CA ALA A 475 -39.11 -21.58 -10.07
C ALA A 475 -40.21 -21.35 -9.01
N LYS A 476 -39.86 -20.92 -7.80
CA LYS A 476 -40.80 -20.73 -6.68
C LYS A 476 -40.94 -19.27 -6.22
N LEU A 477 -40.19 -18.35 -6.77
CA LEU A 477 -40.17 -16.96 -6.26
C LEU A 477 -41.19 -16.07 -7.00
N ASN A 478 -41.48 -16.36 -8.23
CA ASN A 478 -42.48 -15.63 -9.04
C ASN A 478 -43.84 -16.37 -9.19
N VAL A 479 -44.00 -17.50 -8.53
CA VAL A 479 -45.23 -18.31 -8.54
C VAL A 479 -45.65 -18.61 -7.10
N ALA A 480 -46.87 -18.19 -6.74
CA ALA A 480 -47.47 -18.51 -5.45
C ALA A 480 -47.80 -20.02 -5.37
N ASP A 481 -47.65 -20.58 -4.15
CA ASP A 481 -48.19 -21.90 -3.86
C ASP A 481 -49.71 -21.85 -3.82
N VAL A 482 -50.37 -22.71 -4.59
CA VAL A 482 -51.83 -22.77 -4.72
C VAL A 482 -52.52 -22.96 -3.34
N GLU A 483 -51.87 -23.67 -2.40
CA GLU A 483 -52.42 -23.86 -1.07
C GLU A 483 -51.87 -22.87 -0.02
N GLY A 484 -50.89 -22.02 -0.35
CA GLY A 484 -50.26 -21.05 0.56
C GLY A 484 -49.53 -21.64 1.75
N LYS A 485 -49.23 -22.93 1.74
CA LYS A 485 -48.62 -23.64 2.88
C LYS A 485 -47.10 -23.67 2.88
N THR A 486 -46.51 -23.67 1.70
CA THR A 486 -45.06 -23.76 1.54
C THR A 486 -44.42 -22.46 1.08
N ASN A 487 -45.20 -21.62 0.36
CA ASN A 487 -44.81 -20.30 -0.10
C ASN A 487 -46.01 -19.34 -0.02
N MET A 488 -46.03 -18.50 1.00
CA MET A 488 -47.19 -17.66 1.38
C MET A 488 -47.49 -16.56 0.35
N PHE A 489 -46.54 -16.16 -0.44
CA PHE A 489 -46.64 -15.09 -1.43
C PHE A 489 -45.61 -15.26 -2.55
N ALA A 490 -45.76 -14.53 -3.63
CA ALA A 490 -44.86 -14.49 -4.75
C ALA A 490 -44.69 -13.07 -5.28
N ASP A 491 -43.60 -12.80 -5.98
CA ASP A 491 -43.43 -11.59 -6.79
C ASP A 491 -43.97 -11.84 -8.23
N GLU A 492 -45.28 -11.72 -8.39
CA GLU A 492 -45.94 -11.99 -9.66
C GLU A 492 -45.54 -10.98 -10.77
N ALA A 493 -45.02 -9.79 -10.37
CA ALA A 493 -44.56 -8.76 -11.31
C ALA A 493 -43.07 -8.92 -11.67
N GLY A 494 -42.37 -9.81 -10.98
CA GLY A 494 -40.95 -10.07 -11.21
C GLY A 494 -40.70 -10.68 -12.60
N LYS A 495 -39.61 -10.25 -13.23
CA LYS A 495 -39.24 -10.68 -14.58
C LYS A 495 -38.37 -11.92 -14.54
N GLU A 496 -38.77 -12.95 -15.28
CA GLU A 496 -37.91 -14.14 -15.45
C GLU A 496 -37.01 -13.95 -16.67
N VAL A 497 -35.74 -13.64 -16.42
CA VAL A 497 -34.73 -13.37 -17.46
C VAL A 497 -33.37 -13.87 -17.01
N ASN A 498 -32.66 -14.58 -17.90
CA ASN A 498 -31.27 -14.95 -17.67
C ASN A 498 -30.36 -13.73 -17.71
N PRO A 499 -29.63 -13.38 -16.63
CA PRO A 499 -28.68 -12.26 -16.62
C PRO A 499 -27.43 -12.50 -17.48
N GLU A 500 -27.18 -13.77 -17.87
CA GLU A 500 -26.00 -14.16 -18.65
C GLU A 500 -24.69 -13.70 -17.99
N TYR A 501 -24.50 -14.08 -16.72
CA TYR A 501 -23.31 -13.75 -15.97
C TYR A 501 -22.04 -14.27 -16.64
N LYS A 502 -20.98 -13.48 -16.62
CA LYS A 502 -19.73 -13.80 -17.28
C LYS A 502 -19.04 -15.04 -16.68
N ASP A 503 -18.91 -15.13 -15.36
CA ASP A 503 -18.37 -16.32 -14.65
C ASP A 503 -18.83 -16.33 -13.18
N ALA A 504 -20.12 -16.57 -12.95
CA ALA A 504 -20.70 -16.58 -11.60
C ALA A 504 -20.00 -17.59 -10.66
N ALA A 505 -19.48 -18.69 -11.20
CA ALA A 505 -18.77 -19.72 -10.42
C ALA A 505 -17.46 -19.18 -9.80
N LYS A 506 -16.88 -18.14 -10.37
CA LYS A 506 -15.70 -17.44 -9.85
C LYS A 506 -16.03 -16.07 -9.23
N GLY A 507 -17.32 -15.78 -9.00
CA GLY A 507 -17.75 -14.51 -8.43
C GLY A 507 -17.78 -13.34 -9.39
N ASP A 508 -17.68 -13.57 -10.71
CA ASP A 508 -17.83 -12.54 -11.73
C ASP A 508 -19.30 -12.53 -12.23
N PHE A 509 -20.09 -11.64 -11.66
CA PHE A 509 -21.50 -11.46 -11.97
C PHE A 509 -21.73 -10.37 -13.02
N THR A 510 -20.71 -10.00 -13.79
CA THR A 510 -20.87 -9.07 -14.93
C THR A 510 -22.02 -9.53 -15.81
N ILE A 511 -23.04 -8.69 -15.95
CA ILE A 511 -24.26 -9.00 -16.67
C ILE A 511 -23.97 -8.98 -18.18
N GLY A 512 -24.24 -10.08 -18.90
CA GLY A 512 -24.14 -10.17 -20.35
C GLY A 512 -25.41 -9.68 -21.08
N ASN A 513 -26.57 -9.91 -20.47
CA ASN A 513 -27.89 -9.63 -21.09
C ASN A 513 -28.22 -8.13 -21.09
N GLU A 514 -28.25 -7.53 -22.26
CA GLU A 514 -28.53 -6.10 -22.47
C GLU A 514 -29.90 -5.66 -21.96
N SER A 515 -30.90 -6.54 -21.95
CA SER A 515 -32.23 -6.21 -21.45
C SER A 515 -32.22 -6.08 -19.92
N VAL A 516 -31.44 -6.88 -19.24
CA VAL A 516 -31.25 -6.81 -17.78
C VAL A 516 -30.41 -5.59 -17.38
N LYS A 517 -29.35 -5.30 -18.12
CA LYS A 517 -28.53 -4.07 -17.89
C LYS A 517 -29.39 -2.81 -17.94
N LYS A 518 -30.29 -2.71 -18.91
CA LYS A 518 -31.21 -1.54 -19.09
C LYS A 518 -32.18 -1.35 -17.93
N LEU A 519 -32.45 -2.39 -17.13
CA LEU A 519 -33.31 -2.27 -15.95
C LEU A 519 -32.62 -1.58 -14.78
N GLY A 520 -31.28 -1.57 -14.74
CA GLY A 520 -30.50 -1.01 -13.64
C GLY A 520 -30.74 -1.74 -12.32
N VAL A 521 -30.85 -3.06 -12.35
CA VAL A 521 -31.14 -3.95 -11.21
C VAL A 521 -29.91 -4.76 -10.83
N GLY A 522 -29.91 -5.29 -9.61
CA GLY A 522 -28.77 -6.03 -9.08
C GLY A 522 -27.71 -5.12 -8.48
N ASP A 523 -26.60 -5.69 -8.07
CA ASP A 523 -25.47 -4.96 -7.53
C ASP A 523 -24.84 -4.07 -8.64
N PRO A 524 -24.76 -2.76 -8.44
CA PRO A 524 -24.24 -1.82 -9.46
C PRO A 524 -22.77 -2.02 -9.81
N ARG A 525 -22.07 -2.91 -9.09
CA ARG A 525 -20.68 -3.33 -9.39
C ARG A 525 -20.58 -4.06 -10.73
N TRP A 526 -21.66 -4.69 -11.20
CA TRP A 526 -21.72 -5.58 -12.36
C TRP A 526 -22.49 -4.94 -13.54
#